data_476ac716a1592048a619252c5f195cfa
#
_entry.id   476ac716a1592048a619252c5f195cfa
#
_cell.length_a   1.000
_cell.length_b   1.000
_cell.length_c   1.000
_cell.angle_alpha   90.00
_cell.angle_beta   90.00
_cell.angle_gamma   90.00
#
_symmetry.space_group_name_H-M   'P 1'
#
loop_
_entity.id
_entity.type
_entity.pdbx_description
1 polymer ?
#
loop_
_entity_poly.entity_id
_entity_poly.type
_entity_poly.pdbx_seq_one_letter_code
_entity_poly.pdbx_strand_id
1 'polypeptide(L)'
;FSNFGEMKEIIPGVPVTAILGDQQAALFGQNCINKGDVKNTYGTGCFALTNTGKEIVKSNNGLLTTIAYQKEGEDPMFALEGSVPIAGAAVQWLRDNLNIIDKSEDIESLAMLEKDNGDVYFVPAFSGLFSPHWDETARGSLFGLTRFSNKSHMARAVLESVAFQTYELLESMEKDLDTDFESLKVDGGMVANNLLMQFQSDILDKSIHSQEINEITALGVGVASYLYVMDLPLSTMSNYITSSKTWNPNMSNETR
;
A
#
# COMPACT_ATOMS: atom_id res chain seq x y z
N PHE A 1 5.67 -20.10 -8.14
CA PHE A 1 6.62 -20.17 -9.27
C PHE A 1 7.11 -21.59 -9.45
N SER A 2 7.03 -22.03 -10.70
CA SER A 2 7.34 -23.38 -11.17
C SER A 2 7.50 -23.34 -12.70
N ASN A 3 7.70 -24.48 -13.34
CA ASN A 3 7.70 -24.54 -14.80
C ASN A 3 6.26 -24.57 -15.34
N PHE A 4 5.79 -23.45 -15.90
CA PHE A 4 4.46 -23.32 -16.52
C PHE A 4 4.45 -23.62 -18.03
N GLY A 5 5.59 -24.05 -18.60
CA GLY A 5 5.79 -24.30 -20.03
C GLY A 5 6.68 -23.26 -20.71
N GLU A 6 6.64 -23.22 -22.03
CA GLU A 6 7.52 -22.36 -22.86
C GLU A 6 6.70 -21.38 -23.69
N MET A 7 7.27 -20.20 -23.88
CA MET A 7 6.75 -19.21 -24.83
C MET A 7 6.91 -19.74 -26.28
N LYS A 8 5.84 -19.60 -27.06
CA LYS A 8 5.81 -20.15 -28.43
C LYS A 8 6.02 -19.09 -29.52
N GLU A 9 5.50 -17.89 -29.32
CA GLU A 9 5.40 -16.87 -30.39
C GLU A 9 6.39 -15.72 -30.22
N ILE A 10 6.45 -15.08 -29.04
CA ILE A 10 7.24 -13.86 -28.85
C ILE A 10 8.72 -14.17 -28.70
N ILE A 11 9.07 -15.11 -27.83
CA ILE A 11 10.45 -15.57 -27.58
C ILE A 11 10.42 -17.09 -27.47
N PRO A 12 10.40 -17.81 -28.61
CA PRO A 12 10.27 -19.27 -28.60
C PRO A 12 11.36 -19.97 -27.78
N GLY A 13 10.96 -20.96 -26.98
CA GLY A 13 11.86 -21.76 -26.15
C GLY A 13 12.24 -21.15 -24.81
N VAL A 14 11.76 -19.94 -24.49
CA VAL A 14 11.97 -19.34 -23.16
C VAL A 14 10.92 -19.88 -22.19
N PRO A 15 11.33 -20.49 -21.06
CA PRO A 15 10.39 -21.03 -20.10
C PRO A 15 9.65 -19.91 -19.34
N VAL A 16 8.37 -20.12 -19.06
CA VAL A 16 7.58 -19.28 -18.14
C VAL A 16 7.69 -19.89 -16.76
N THR A 17 8.38 -19.21 -15.84
CA THR A 17 8.75 -19.79 -14.53
C THR A 17 8.16 -19.07 -13.33
N ALA A 18 7.50 -17.93 -13.54
CA ALA A 18 6.73 -17.25 -12.49
C ALA A 18 5.43 -16.67 -13.06
N ILE A 19 4.34 -16.85 -12.33
CA ILE A 19 3.04 -16.21 -12.55
C ILE A 19 2.55 -15.80 -11.17
N LEU A 20 2.36 -14.49 -10.96
CA LEU A 20 1.84 -13.91 -9.71
C LEU A 20 0.80 -12.86 -10.05
N GLY A 21 -0.24 -12.72 -9.23
CA GLY A 21 -1.10 -11.54 -9.27
C GLY A 21 -0.29 -10.28 -8.94
N ASP A 22 -0.71 -9.12 -9.40
CA ASP A 22 0.03 -7.87 -9.24
C ASP A 22 0.32 -7.53 -7.77
N GLN A 23 -0.67 -7.69 -6.89
CA GLN A 23 -0.53 -7.42 -5.46
C GLN A 23 0.36 -8.45 -4.76
N GLN A 24 0.27 -9.72 -5.15
CA GLN A 24 1.14 -10.80 -4.67
C GLN A 24 2.58 -10.60 -5.16
N ALA A 25 2.75 -10.17 -6.40
CA ALA A 25 4.06 -9.83 -6.95
C ALA A 25 4.70 -8.64 -6.21
N ALA A 26 3.90 -7.61 -5.90
CA ALA A 26 4.36 -6.47 -5.09
C ALA A 26 4.73 -6.90 -3.66
N LEU A 27 3.92 -7.76 -3.02
CA LEU A 27 4.24 -8.32 -1.69
C LEU A 27 5.59 -9.04 -1.72
N PHE A 28 5.78 -9.90 -2.72
CA PHE A 28 7.02 -10.63 -2.92
C PHE A 28 8.17 -9.69 -3.24
N GLY A 29 7.98 -8.73 -4.16
CA GLY A 29 8.98 -7.72 -4.54
C GLY A 29 9.39 -6.78 -3.41
N GLN A 30 8.53 -6.59 -2.41
CA GLN A 30 8.85 -5.87 -1.17
C GLN A 30 9.61 -6.72 -0.14
N ASN A 31 9.97 -7.98 -0.47
CA ASN A 31 10.57 -8.92 0.49
C ASN A 31 9.68 -9.14 1.74
N CYS A 32 8.37 -9.19 1.53
CA CYS A 32 7.42 -9.53 2.58
C CYS A 32 7.25 -11.06 2.64
N ILE A 33 8.31 -11.76 3.03
CA ILE A 33 8.38 -13.24 3.01
C ILE A 33 8.18 -13.87 4.38
N ASN A 34 8.25 -13.10 5.46
CA ASN A 34 8.02 -13.59 6.81
C ASN A 34 6.59 -13.28 7.26
N LYS A 35 6.08 -14.10 8.19
CA LYS A 35 4.80 -13.82 8.86
C LYS A 35 4.86 -12.47 9.55
N GLY A 36 3.85 -11.61 9.32
CA GLY A 36 3.77 -10.25 9.85
C GLY A 36 4.43 -9.18 8.96
N ASP A 37 5.20 -9.57 7.93
CA ASP A 37 5.65 -8.58 6.94
C ASP A 37 4.43 -7.99 6.21
N VAL A 38 4.41 -6.66 6.06
CA VAL A 38 3.30 -5.92 5.45
C VAL A 38 3.78 -4.94 4.41
N LYS A 39 3.03 -4.84 3.32
CA LYS A 39 3.21 -3.81 2.30
C LYS A 39 1.92 -3.05 2.03
N ASN A 40 2.02 -1.82 1.55
CA ASN A 40 0.91 -1.08 0.97
C ASN A 40 1.33 -0.40 -0.34
N THR A 41 0.58 -0.63 -1.41
CA THR A 41 0.78 0.02 -2.70
C THR A 41 -0.15 1.23 -2.79
N TYR A 42 0.40 2.44 -2.90
CA TYR A 42 -0.30 3.72 -2.97
C TYR A 42 -0.46 4.16 -4.43
N GLY A 43 -1.55 3.74 -5.05
CA GLY A 43 -1.92 4.09 -6.43
C GLY A 43 -3.19 4.93 -6.51
N THR A 44 -4.07 4.63 -7.46
CA THR A 44 -5.43 5.19 -7.56
C THR A 44 -6.24 4.92 -6.29
N GLY A 45 -6.11 3.71 -5.75
CA GLY A 45 -6.47 3.27 -4.41
C GLY A 45 -5.23 2.78 -3.66
N CYS A 46 -5.42 2.26 -2.44
CA CYS A 46 -4.38 1.56 -1.71
C CYS A 46 -4.72 0.07 -1.59
N PHE A 47 -3.67 -0.77 -1.69
CA PHE A 47 -3.79 -2.21 -1.57
C PHE A 47 -2.73 -2.72 -0.59
N ALA A 48 -3.20 -3.06 0.61
CA ALA A 48 -2.33 -3.60 1.65
C ALA A 48 -2.43 -5.12 1.69
N LEU A 49 -1.28 -5.77 1.80
CA LEU A 49 -1.17 -7.20 2.04
C LEU A 49 -0.20 -7.45 3.20
N THR A 50 -0.59 -8.38 4.08
CA THR A 50 0.29 -8.89 5.13
C THR A 50 0.46 -10.40 4.99
N ASN A 51 1.70 -10.87 5.07
CA ASN A 51 2.03 -12.28 5.01
C ASN A 51 1.61 -12.99 6.30
N THR A 52 0.78 -14.02 6.21
CA THR A 52 0.33 -14.83 7.35
C THR A 52 1.12 -16.13 7.52
N GLY A 53 2.15 -16.32 6.69
CA GLY A 53 2.92 -17.56 6.67
C GLY A 53 2.13 -18.70 6.03
N LYS A 54 2.27 -19.90 6.60
CA LYS A 54 1.55 -21.12 6.15
C LYS A 54 0.13 -21.23 6.70
N GLU A 55 -0.31 -20.26 7.50
CA GLU A 55 -1.62 -20.27 8.17
C GLU A 55 -2.67 -19.57 7.31
N ILE A 56 -3.80 -20.23 7.10
CA ILE A 56 -4.99 -19.61 6.52
C ILE A 56 -5.71 -18.85 7.64
N VAL A 57 -5.44 -17.55 7.75
CA VAL A 57 -6.11 -16.69 8.73
C VAL A 57 -7.44 -16.23 8.16
N LYS A 58 -8.53 -16.62 8.82
CA LYS A 58 -9.86 -16.10 8.50
C LYS A 58 -10.04 -14.76 9.19
N SER A 59 -10.22 -13.71 8.40
CA SER A 59 -10.46 -12.38 8.95
C SER A 59 -11.80 -12.28 9.68
N ASN A 60 -11.79 -11.63 10.84
CA ASN A 60 -12.98 -11.17 11.56
C ASN A 60 -13.17 -9.65 11.45
N ASN A 61 -12.25 -8.94 10.81
CA ASN A 61 -12.18 -7.49 10.68
C ASN A 61 -12.33 -7.02 9.24
N GLY A 62 -13.06 -7.77 8.39
CA GLY A 62 -13.42 -7.34 7.04
C GLY A 62 -12.32 -7.44 5.99
N LEU A 63 -11.27 -8.22 6.22
CA LEU A 63 -10.20 -8.45 5.25
C LEU A 63 -10.46 -9.71 4.41
N LEU A 64 -9.76 -9.81 3.29
CA LEU A 64 -9.78 -10.99 2.42
C LEU A 64 -8.59 -11.90 2.76
N THR A 65 -8.83 -13.22 2.77
CA THR A 65 -7.74 -14.19 2.84
C THR A 65 -7.38 -14.62 1.43
N THR A 66 -6.10 -14.56 1.08
CA THR A 66 -5.60 -14.90 -0.26
C THR A 66 -4.34 -15.75 -0.18
N ILE A 67 -3.95 -16.34 -1.31
CA ILE A 67 -2.63 -16.98 -1.45
C ILE A 67 -1.62 -15.86 -1.76
N ALA A 68 -0.56 -15.78 -0.97
CA ALA A 68 0.53 -14.83 -1.22
C ALA A 68 1.41 -15.31 -2.38
N TYR A 69 2.00 -16.49 -2.25
CA TYR A 69 2.81 -17.14 -3.28
C TYR A 69 3.05 -18.62 -2.94
N GLN A 70 3.55 -19.35 -3.92
CA GLN A 70 4.02 -20.74 -3.73
C GLN A 70 5.20 -21.03 -4.66
N LYS A 71 6.27 -21.62 -4.12
CA LYS A 71 7.35 -22.23 -4.90
C LYS A 71 7.03 -23.69 -5.11
N GLU A 72 7.31 -24.23 -6.28
CA GLU A 72 7.13 -25.65 -6.59
C GLU A 72 7.84 -26.54 -5.55
N GLY A 73 7.13 -27.54 -5.05
CA GLY A 73 7.63 -28.43 -4.00
C GLY A 73 7.57 -27.89 -2.57
N GLU A 74 7.16 -26.63 -2.38
CA GLU A 74 6.99 -26.03 -1.06
C GLU A 74 5.50 -25.81 -0.73
N ASP A 75 5.18 -25.62 0.55
CA ASP A 75 3.83 -25.28 0.99
C ASP A 75 3.46 -23.84 0.52
N PRO A 76 2.19 -23.57 0.23
CA PRO A 76 1.75 -22.23 -0.09
C PRO A 76 1.89 -21.30 1.12
N MET A 77 2.22 -20.05 0.84
CA MET A 77 2.18 -18.94 1.79
C MET A 77 0.89 -18.15 1.56
N PHE A 78 0.27 -17.72 2.65
CA PHE A 78 -1.00 -17.00 2.63
C PHE A 78 -0.80 -15.54 3.04
N ALA A 79 -1.81 -14.72 2.75
CA ALA A 79 -1.85 -13.32 3.14
C ALA A 79 -3.28 -12.89 3.52
N LEU A 80 -3.38 -11.88 4.36
CA LEU A 80 -4.56 -11.04 4.46
C LEU A 80 -4.41 -9.85 3.50
N GLU A 81 -5.50 -9.53 2.83
CA GLU A 81 -5.56 -8.44 1.87
C GLU A 81 -6.70 -7.49 2.21
N GLY A 82 -6.44 -6.19 2.09
CA GLY A 82 -7.45 -5.17 2.21
C GLY A 82 -7.17 -4.02 1.26
N SER A 83 -8.22 -3.29 0.90
CA SER A 83 -8.13 -2.22 -0.08
C SER A 83 -8.87 -0.95 0.33
N VAL A 84 -8.27 0.18 0.01
CA VAL A 84 -8.86 1.52 0.07
C VAL A 84 -9.13 1.94 -1.38
N PRO A 85 -10.39 2.12 -1.80
CA PRO A 85 -10.70 2.34 -3.22
C PRO A 85 -10.25 3.70 -3.73
N ILE A 86 -10.21 4.71 -2.86
CA ILE A 86 -9.97 6.12 -3.20
C ILE A 86 -8.76 6.65 -2.43
N ALA A 87 -7.63 6.75 -3.11
CA ALA A 87 -6.39 7.35 -2.62
C ALA A 87 -5.90 8.42 -3.62
N GLY A 88 -5.06 8.08 -4.59
CA GLY A 88 -4.66 8.99 -5.67
C GLY A 88 -5.85 9.51 -6.48
N ALA A 89 -6.95 8.75 -6.55
CA ALA A 89 -8.18 9.20 -7.17
C ALA A 89 -8.76 10.46 -6.50
N ALA A 90 -8.59 10.63 -5.17
CA ALA A 90 -9.01 11.86 -4.49
C ALA A 90 -8.17 13.08 -4.92
N VAL A 91 -6.87 12.87 -5.13
CA VAL A 91 -5.96 13.89 -5.67
C VAL A 91 -6.35 14.27 -7.10
N GLN A 92 -6.64 13.27 -7.94
CA GLN A 92 -7.13 13.50 -9.31
C GLN A 92 -8.47 14.25 -9.29
N TRP A 93 -9.36 13.94 -8.37
CA TRP A 93 -10.63 14.65 -8.21
C TRP A 93 -10.43 16.14 -7.86
N LEU A 94 -9.48 16.50 -6.98
CA LEU A 94 -9.11 17.90 -6.71
C LEU A 94 -8.60 18.61 -7.98
N ARG A 95 -7.88 17.90 -8.85
CA ARG A 95 -7.36 18.42 -10.12
C ARG A 95 -8.46 18.57 -11.15
N ASP A 96 -9.16 17.48 -11.46
CA ASP A 96 -10.01 17.37 -12.65
C ASP A 96 -11.42 17.94 -12.46
N ASN A 97 -11.95 17.83 -11.24
CA ASN A 97 -13.32 18.24 -10.93
C ASN A 97 -13.40 19.59 -10.20
N LEU A 98 -12.43 19.88 -9.32
CA LEU A 98 -12.45 21.12 -8.53
C LEU A 98 -11.45 22.17 -9.03
N ASN A 99 -10.51 21.81 -9.90
CA ASN A 99 -9.46 22.70 -10.42
C ASN A 99 -8.67 23.41 -9.29
N ILE A 100 -8.41 22.70 -8.19
CA ILE A 100 -7.67 23.21 -7.04
C ILE A 100 -6.16 23.16 -7.29
N ILE A 101 -5.72 22.18 -8.07
CA ILE A 101 -4.34 21.97 -8.52
C ILE A 101 -4.31 21.72 -10.03
N ASP A 102 -3.20 22.02 -10.69
CA ASP A 102 -3.02 21.77 -12.13
C ASP A 102 -2.47 20.36 -12.40
N LYS A 103 -1.60 19.86 -11.52
CA LYS A 103 -1.00 18.53 -11.59
C LYS A 103 -1.11 17.82 -10.24
N SER A 104 -1.15 16.50 -10.26
CA SER A 104 -1.24 15.71 -9.01
C SER A 104 -0.05 15.94 -8.07
N GLU A 105 1.13 16.23 -8.63
CA GLU A 105 2.35 16.51 -7.86
C GLU A 105 2.24 17.84 -7.07
N ASP A 106 1.40 18.77 -7.50
CA ASP A 106 1.26 20.08 -6.85
C ASP A 106 0.57 20.00 -5.48
N ILE A 107 -0.09 18.88 -5.17
CA ILE A 107 -0.88 18.75 -3.93
C ILE A 107 0.01 18.86 -2.68
N GLU A 108 1.22 18.31 -2.70
CA GLU A 108 2.14 18.39 -1.56
C GLU A 108 2.50 19.84 -1.25
N SER A 109 2.95 20.57 -2.27
CA SER A 109 3.32 21.99 -2.12
C SER A 109 2.17 22.85 -1.69
N LEU A 110 0.95 22.60 -2.20
CA LEU A 110 -0.26 23.29 -1.79
C LEU A 110 -0.64 23.00 -0.33
N ALA A 111 -0.60 21.73 0.07
CA ALA A 111 -0.90 21.32 1.44
C ALA A 111 0.10 21.88 2.47
N MET A 112 1.36 22.02 2.08
CA MET A 112 2.42 22.57 2.93
C MET A 112 2.33 24.09 3.16
N LEU A 113 1.44 24.82 2.45
CA LEU A 113 1.20 26.25 2.73
C LEU A 113 0.49 26.47 4.07
N GLU A 114 -0.16 25.43 4.61
CA GLU A 114 -0.77 25.47 5.93
C GLU A 114 -0.08 24.49 6.87
N LYS A 115 -0.04 24.84 8.16
CA LYS A 115 0.64 24.06 9.20
C LYS A 115 -0.07 22.72 9.46
N ASP A 116 -1.41 22.74 9.41
CA ASP A 116 -2.28 21.60 9.70
C ASP A 116 -3.50 21.62 8.76
N ASN A 117 -4.45 20.74 8.96
CA ASN A 117 -5.66 20.65 8.15
C ASN A 117 -6.74 21.68 8.54
N GLY A 118 -6.50 22.53 9.55
CA GLY A 118 -7.45 23.54 10.04
C GLY A 118 -8.78 22.94 10.50
N ASP A 119 -8.76 21.76 11.13
CA ASP A 119 -9.92 20.96 11.52
C ASP A 119 -10.82 20.52 10.35
N VAL A 120 -10.30 20.55 9.12
CA VAL A 120 -11.01 20.05 7.94
C VAL A 120 -10.66 18.59 7.73
N TYR A 121 -11.69 17.74 7.67
CA TYR A 121 -11.55 16.30 7.44
C TYR A 121 -12.30 15.89 6.19
N PHE A 122 -11.71 14.98 5.42
CA PHE A 122 -12.28 14.46 4.20
C PHE A 122 -12.50 12.95 4.29
N VAL A 123 -13.70 12.49 3.94
CA VAL A 123 -14.03 11.07 3.79
C VAL A 123 -14.18 10.77 2.31
N PRO A 124 -13.24 10.06 1.67
CA PRO A 124 -13.23 9.87 0.21
C PRO A 124 -14.09 8.69 -0.25
N ALA A 125 -15.28 8.52 0.30
CA ALA A 125 -16.19 7.40 -0.01
C ALA A 125 -16.95 7.63 -1.34
N PHE A 126 -16.23 7.93 -2.45
CA PHE A 126 -16.87 8.20 -3.75
C PHE A 126 -17.62 7.01 -4.31
N SER A 127 -17.14 5.80 -4.03
CA SER A 127 -17.74 4.52 -4.44
C SER A 127 -18.09 3.63 -3.24
N GLY A 128 -18.41 4.24 -2.10
CA GLY A 128 -18.56 3.55 -0.83
C GLY A 128 -17.23 3.40 -0.09
N LEU A 129 -17.27 2.70 1.04
CA LEU A 129 -16.11 2.29 1.82
C LEU A 129 -15.88 0.79 1.62
N PHE A 130 -14.62 0.39 1.39
CA PHE A 130 -14.22 -1.00 1.28
C PHE A 130 -13.77 -1.54 2.63
N SER A 131 -12.71 -2.34 2.65
CA SER A 131 -12.17 -2.88 3.91
C SER A 131 -11.84 -1.76 4.89
N PRO A 132 -12.13 -1.91 6.18
CA PRO A 132 -12.84 -3.00 6.82
C PRO A 132 -14.38 -2.85 6.83
N HIS A 133 -14.92 -1.73 6.35
CA HIS A 133 -16.31 -1.32 6.55
C HIS A 133 -17.32 -2.01 5.63
N TRP A 134 -16.98 -2.22 4.36
CA TRP A 134 -17.84 -2.80 3.31
C TRP A 134 -19.20 -2.10 3.20
N ASP A 135 -19.20 -0.75 3.29
CA ASP A 135 -20.41 0.07 3.15
C ASP A 135 -20.48 0.71 1.76
N GLU A 136 -21.25 0.11 0.87
CA GLU A 136 -21.47 0.61 -0.48
C GLU A 136 -22.35 1.87 -0.53
N THR A 137 -23.04 2.19 0.57
CA THR A 137 -23.95 3.34 0.66
C THR A 137 -23.25 4.61 1.12
N ALA A 138 -22.08 4.51 1.74
CA ALA A 138 -21.27 5.66 2.15
C ALA A 138 -20.95 6.57 0.96
N ARG A 139 -20.88 7.86 1.21
CA ARG A 139 -20.51 8.88 0.20
C ARG A 139 -19.46 9.82 0.73
N GLY A 140 -18.67 10.37 -0.21
CA GLY A 140 -17.65 11.36 0.10
C GLY A 140 -18.23 12.55 0.86
N SER A 141 -17.50 12.98 1.90
CA SER A 141 -17.94 14.06 2.77
C SER A 141 -16.76 14.93 3.22
N LEU A 142 -17.01 16.21 3.40
CA LEU A 142 -16.04 17.16 3.93
C LEU A 142 -16.62 17.80 5.19
N PHE A 143 -15.86 17.73 6.28
CA PHE A 143 -16.28 18.21 7.60
C PHE A 143 -15.36 19.34 8.10
N GLY A 144 -15.84 20.12 9.08
CA GLY A 144 -15.03 21.13 9.77
C GLY A 144 -14.82 22.43 9.01
N LEU A 145 -15.52 22.67 7.90
CA LEU A 145 -15.35 23.89 7.12
C LEU A 145 -15.79 25.15 7.91
N THR A 146 -14.91 26.14 7.93
CA THR A 146 -15.17 27.47 8.48
C THR A 146 -14.82 28.54 7.43
N ARG A 147 -15.03 29.81 7.76
CA ARG A 147 -14.61 30.94 6.88
C ARG A 147 -13.07 31.01 6.73
N PHE A 148 -12.31 30.39 7.62
CA PHE A 148 -10.86 30.32 7.58
C PHE A 148 -10.36 29.22 6.62
N SER A 149 -11.16 28.18 6.40
CA SER A 149 -10.78 27.05 5.57
C SER A 149 -10.53 27.47 4.12
N ASN A 150 -9.44 27.03 3.54
CA ASN A 150 -9.02 27.35 2.18
C ASN A 150 -8.57 26.07 1.42
N LYS A 151 -8.14 26.22 0.17
CA LYS A 151 -7.75 25.11 -0.69
C LYS A 151 -6.56 24.29 -0.16
N SER A 152 -5.68 24.91 0.63
CA SER A 152 -4.53 24.22 1.22
C SER A 152 -4.95 23.29 2.36
N HIS A 153 -5.91 23.72 3.19
CA HIS A 153 -6.53 22.85 4.20
C HIS A 153 -7.25 21.65 3.53
N MET A 154 -7.95 21.88 2.42
CA MET A 154 -8.61 20.79 1.67
C MET A 154 -7.59 19.81 1.07
N ALA A 155 -6.51 20.32 0.48
CA ALA A 155 -5.44 19.49 -0.06
C ALA A 155 -4.80 18.61 1.03
N ARG A 156 -4.57 19.20 2.20
CA ARG A 156 -4.04 18.50 3.36
C ARG A 156 -5.01 17.43 3.87
N ALA A 157 -6.28 17.77 4.05
CA ALA A 157 -7.32 16.83 4.47
C ALA A 157 -7.46 15.63 3.51
N VAL A 158 -7.28 15.85 2.20
CA VAL A 158 -7.28 14.77 1.21
C VAL A 158 -6.08 13.85 1.39
N LEU A 159 -4.87 14.36 1.59
CA LEU A 159 -3.70 13.52 1.86
C LEU A 159 -3.85 12.75 3.18
N GLU A 160 -4.27 13.42 4.24
CA GLU A 160 -4.47 12.81 5.56
C GLU A 160 -5.56 11.74 5.53
N SER A 161 -6.62 11.90 4.73
CA SER A 161 -7.68 10.90 4.57
C SER A 161 -7.17 9.57 4.02
N VAL A 162 -6.17 9.59 3.14
CA VAL A 162 -5.52 8.38 2.62
C VAL A 162 -4.77 7.66 3.74
N ALA A 163 -4.08 8.43 4.57
CA ALA A 163 -3.34 7.88 5.70
C ALA A 163 -4.26 7.31 6.78
N PHE A 164 -5.38 7.96 7.10
CA PHE A 164 -6.35 7.45 8.06
C PHE A 164 -7.00 6.15 7.61
N GLN A 165 -7.43 6.03 6.35
CA GLN A 165 -7.98 4.79 5.82
C GLN A 165 -6.94 3.66 5.82
N THR A 166 -5.68 3.97 5.49
CA THR A 166 -4.59 2.99 5.57
C THR A 166 -4.35 2.56 7.02
N TYR A 167 -4.41 3.48 7.98
CA TYR A 167 -4.30 3.17 9.40
C TYR A 167 -5.37 2.16 9.85
N GLU A 168 -6.65 2.43 9.58
CA GLU A 168 -7.76 1.52 9.92
C GLU A 168 -7.61 0.13 9.31
N LEU A 169 -7.11 0.09 8.06
CA LEU A 169 -6.86 -1.15 7.35
C LEU A 169 -5.76 -1.97 8.01
N LEU A 170 -4.64 -1.34 8.34
CA LEU A 170 -3.50 -2.00 8.99
C LEU A 170 -3.81 -2.41 10.43
N GLU A 171 -4.53 -1.59 11.18
CA GLU A 171 -5.03 -1.94 12.51
C GLU A 171 -5.92 -3.20 12.47
N SER A 172 -6.76 -3.33 11.42
CA SER A 172 -7.58 -4.53 11.21
C SER A 172 -6.72 -5.77 10.92
N MET A 173 -5.60 -5.61 10.19
CA MET A 173 -4.65 -6.70 9.95
C MET A 173 -3.92 -7.11 11.24
N GLU A 174 -3.47 -6.17 12.05
CA GLU A 174 -2.84 -6.45 13.34
C GLU A 174 -3.78 -7.20 14.29
N LYS A 175 -5.05 -6.79 14.35
CA LYS A 175 -6.09 -7.48 15.16
C LYS A 175 -6.33 -8.92 14.70
N ASP A 176 -6.37 -9.18 13.40
CA ASP A 176 -6.58 -10.52 12.86
C ASP A 176 -5.36 -11.44 13.03
N LEU A 177 -4.16 -10.88 13.04
CA LEU A 177 -2.91 -11.61 13.24
C LEU A 177 -2.49 -11.75 14.70
N ASP A 178 -3.12 -11.00 15.61
CA ASP A 178 -2.68 -10.85 17.01
C ASP A 178 -1.17 -10.51 17.09
N THR A 179 -0.74 -9.60 16.24
CA THR A 179 0.69 -9.22 16.08
C THR A 179 0.81 -7.80 15.57
N ASP A 180 1.62 -6.99 16.23
CA ASP A 180 1.98 -5.65 15.75
C ASP A 180 3.00 -5.74 14.61
N PHE A 181 2.83 -4.91 13.59
CA PHE A 181 3.83 -4.79 12.52
C PHE A 181 5.05 -4.00 13.00
N GLU A 182 6.24 -4.44 12.61
CA GLU A 182 7.47 -3.70 12.93
C GLU A 182 7.61 -2.45 12.07
N SER A 183 7.24 -2.54 10.79
CA SER A 183 7.34 -1.44 9.82
C SER A 183 6.40 -1.68 8.65
N LEU A 184 6.12 -0.63 7.88
CA LEU A 184 5.35 -0.69 6.64
C LEU A 184 6.26 -0.50 5.44
N LYS A 185 6.21 -1.42 4.48
CA LYS A 185 6.86 -1.30 3.18
C LYS A 185 5.90 -0.70 2.16
N VAL A 186 6.35 0.30 1.39
CA VAL A 186 5.47 1.07 0.51
C VAL A 186 6.00 1.18 -0.91
N ASP A 187 5.07 1.20 -1.86
CA ASP A 187 5.32 1.48 -3.26
C ASP A 187 4.13 2.20 -3.91
N GLY A 188 4.25 2.50 -5.18
CA GLY A 188 3.23 3.22 -5.95
C GLY A 188 3.49 4.73 -6.06
N GLY A 189 2.76 5.37 -6.97
CA GLY A 189 3.04 6.74 -7.38
C GLY A 189 2.91 7.79 -6.26
N MET A 190 2.04 7.57 -5.27
CA MET A 190 1.85 8.53 -4.17
C MET A 190 2.99 8.50 -3.13
N VAL A 191 3.87 7.50 -3.15
CA VAL A 191 5.04 7.42 -2.25
C VAL A 191 6.03 8.56 -2.49
N ALA A 192 5.98 9.20 -3.66
CA ALA A 192 6.75 10.41 -3.94
C ALA A 192 6.37 11.59 -3.03
N ASN A 193 5.15 11.60 -2.47
CA ASN A 193 4.64 12.64 -1.57
C ASN A 193 5.17 12.42 -0.14
N ASN A 194 6.14 13.26 0.26
CA ASN A 194 6.79 13.13 1.57
C ASN A 194 5.88 13.52 2.73
N LEU A 195 4.99 14.50 2.51
CA LEU A 195 4.04 14.92 3.53
C LEU A 195 3.09 13.77 3.90
N LEU A 196 2.56 13.06 2.89
CA LEU A 196 1.73 11.89 3.09
C LEU A 196 2.49 10.77 3.81
N MET A 197 3.70 10.43 3.35
CA MET A 197 4.47 9.34 3.94
C MET A 197 4.90 9.63 5.37
N GLN A 198 5.30 10.87 5.66
CA GLN A 198 5.62 11.28 7.03
C GLN A 198 4.39 11.22 7.93
N PHE A 199 3.25 11.76 7.48
CA PHE A 199 2.01 11.70 8.24
C PHE A 199 1.54 10.25 8.47
N GLN A 200 1.67 9.38 7.46
CA GLN A 200 1.37 7.95 7.63
C GLN A 200 2.28 7.29 8.68
N SER A 201 3.58 7.58 8.66
CA SER A 201 4.52 7.10 9.68
C SER A 201 4.13 7.60 11.08
N ASP A 202 3.76 8.86 11.16
CA ASP A 202 3.39 9.53 12.40
C ASP A 202 2.15 8.91 13.04
N ILE A 203 1.07 8.68 12.27
CA ILE A 203 -0.17 8.13 12.81
C ILE A 203 -0.09 6.63 13.09
N LEU A 204 0.74 5.88 12.35
CA LEU A 204 0.99 4.45 12.62
C LEU A 204 1.94 4.23 13.80
N ASP A 205 2.73 5.23 14.18
CA ASP A 205 3.85 5.09 15.11
C ASP A 205 4.88 4.04 14.67
N LYS A 206 5.07 3.92 13.35
CA LYS A 206 5.93 2.89 12.75
C LYS A 206 6.79 3.51 11.64
N SER A 207 7.97 2.93 11.43
CA SER A 207 8.82 3.30 10.30
C SER A 207 8.19 2.83 8.99
N ILE A 208 8.30 3.67 7.96
CA ILE A 208 7.87 3.37 6.60
C ILE A 208 9.09 3.31 5.69
N HIS A 209 9.16 2.29 4.85
CA HIS A 209 10.28 2.05 3.95
C HIS A 209 9.83 1.96 2.49
N SER A 210 10.45 2.75 1.62
CA SER A 210 10.33 2.58 0.17
C SER A 210 11.60 1.97 -0.41
N GLN A 211 11.52 1.46 -1.64
CA GLN A 211 12.65 0.91 -2.36
C GLN A 211 13.14 1.86 -3.45
N GLU A 212 14.38 1.65 -3.94
CA GLU A 212 14.95 2.43 -5.06
C GLU A 212 14.22 2.15 -6.38
N ILE A 213 13.74 0.91 -6.55
CA ILE A 213 13.05 0.48 -7.76
C ILE A 213 11.57 0.81 -7.63
N ASN A 214 11.06 1.60 -8.58
CA ASN A 214 9.64 1.97 -8.59
C ASN A 214 8.73 0.82 -9.04
N GLU A 215 9.23 -0.05 -9.94
CA GLU A 215 8.47 -1.16 -10.54
C GLU A 215 8.57 -2.43 -9.68
N ILE A 216 8.13 -2.34 -8.44
CA ILE A 216 8.22 -3.42 -7.44
C ILE A 216 7.47 -4.69 -7.89
N THR A 217 6.33 -4.53 -8.53
CA THR A 217 5.54 -5.65 -9.08
C THR A 217 6.34 -6.44 -10.10
N ALA A 218 6.98 -5.75 -11.05
CA ALA A 218 7.83 -6.38 -12.06
C ALA A 218 9.07 -7.03 -11.44
N LEU A 219 9.69 -6.35 -10.46
CA LEU A 219 10.81 -6.90 -9.69
C LEU A 219 10.40 -8.20 -9.00
N GLY A 220 9.25 -8.23 -8.35
CA GLY A 220 8.76 -9.41 -7.62
C GLY A 220 8.62 -10.64 -8.51
N VAL A 221 8.02 -10.49 -9.70
CA VAL A 221 7.91 -11.59 -10.68
C VAL A 221 9.28 -11.99 -11.19
N GLY A 222 10.14 -11.02 -11.52
CA GLY A 222 11.50 -11.27 -12.00
C GLY A 222 12.34 -12.05 -10.99
N VAL A 223 12.31 -11.65 -9.72
CA VAL A 223 13.03 -12.34 -8.65
C VAL A 223 12.44 -13.73 -8.40
N ALA A 224 11.12 -13.90 -8.38
CA ALA A 224 10.48 -15.21 -8.23
C ALA A 224 10.91 -16.19 -9.34
N SER A 225 10.94 -15.70 -10.60
CA SER A 225 11.44 -16.44 -11.75
C SER A 225 12.93 -16.82 -11.58
N TYR A 226 13.76 -15.84 -11.19
CA TYR A 226 15.19 -16.04 -10.99
C TYR A 226 15.48 -17.07 -9.89
N LEU A 227 14.82 -16.98 -8.74
CA LEU A 227 14.99 -17.92 -7.64
C LEU A 227 14.61 -19.36 -8.04
N TYR A 228 13.57 -19.50 -8.86
CA TYR A 228 13.18 -20.81 -9.37
C TYR A 228 14.21 -21.39 -10.34
N VAL A 229 14.62 -20.61 -11.34
CA VAL A 229 15.58 -21.07 -12.38
C VAL A 229 16.94 -21.42 -11.80
N MET A 230 17.39 -20.66 -10.81
CA MET A 230 18.69 -20.85 -10.16
C MET A 230 18.64 -21.79 -8.95
N ASP A 231 17.47 -22.35 -8.64
CA ASP A 231 17.21 -23.19 -7.47
C ASP A 231 17.72 -22.57 -6.15
N LEU A 232 17.43 -21.29 -5.96
CA LEU A 232 17.86 -20.54 -4.79
C LEU A 232 16.76 -20.50 -3.71
N PRO A 233 17.15 -20.47 -2.43
CA PRO A 233 16.19 -20.32 -1.33
C PRO A 233 15.62 -18.90 -1.28
N LEU A 234 14.39 -18.76 -0.74
CA LEU A 234 13.71 -17.46 -0.59
C LEU A 234 14.54 -16.45 0.22
N SER A 235 15.33 -16.91 1.18
CA SER A 235 16.20 -16.04 1.99
C SER A 235 17.22 -15.23 1.18
N THR A 236 17.51 -15.62 -0.07
CA THR A 236 18.37 -14.83 -0.96
C THR A 236 17.69 -13.58 -1.52
N MET A 237 16.37 -13.40 -1.34
CA MET A 237 15.66 -12.21 -1.81
C MET A 237 16.24 -10.91 -1.29
N SER A 238 16.63 -10.87 -0.03
CA SER A 238 17.21 -9.67 0.60
C SER A 238 18.43 -9.10 -0.14
N ASN A 239 19.11 -9.91 -0.95
CA ASN A 239 20.25 -9.46 -1.74
C ASN A 239 19.86 -8.62 -2.96
N TYR A 240 18.59 -8.66 -3.38
CA TYR A 240 18.08 -7.98 -4.57
C TYR A 240 17.20 -6.78 -4.24
N ILE A 241 17.01 -6.51 -2.95
CA ILE A 241 16.07 -5.50 -2.46
C ILE A 241 16.80 -4.51 -1.60
N THR A 242 16.81 -3.24 -2.03
CA THR A 242 17.51 -2.16 -1.35
C THR A 242 16.50 -1.10 -0.93
N SER A 243 16.39 -0.84 0.38
CA SER A 243 15.60 0.30 0.87
C SER A 243 16.27 1.61 0.48
N SER A 244 15.52 2.53 -0.13
CA SER A 244 16.05 3.83 -0.55
C SER A 244 15.69 4.95 0.40
N LYS A 245 14.50 4.93 0.95
CA LYS A 245 14.01 5.98 1.81
C LYS A 245 13.25 5.43 3.01
N THR A 246 13.44 6.09 4.14
CA THR A 246 12.76 5.76 5.40
C THR A 246 12.16 7.02 6.00
N TRP A 247 10.91 6.94 6.43
CA TRP A 247 10.23 7.91 7.27
C TRP A 247 10.02 7.30 8.65
N ASN A 248 10.45 8.00 9.67
CA ASN A 248 10.30 7.57 11.06
C ASN A 248 9.25 8.43 11.76
N PRO A 249 8.50 7.89 12.74
CA PRO A 249 7.53 8.66 13.50
C PRO A 249 8.16 9.88 14.18
N ASN A 250 7.49 11.03 14.06
CA ASN A 250 7.93 12.29 14.64
C ASN A 250 6.82 13.04 15.39
N MET A 251 5.58 12.54 15.33
CA MET A 251 4.43 13.12 16.01
C MET A 251 4.40 12.72 17.49
N SER A 252 4.06 13.66 18.37
CA SER A 252 3.90 13.34 19.78
C SER A 252 2.65 12.49 20.04
N ASN A 253 2.65 11.68 21.09
CA ASN A 253 1.47 10.87 21.46
C ASN A 253 0.23 11.72 21.79
N GLU A 254 0.42 12.98 22.23
CA GLU A 254 -0.69 13.90 22.51
C GLU A 254 -1.36 14.39 21.23
N THR A 255 -0.64 14.43 20.11
CA THR A 255 -1.15 14.91 18.82
C THR A 255 -1.72 13.76 17.99
N ARG A 256 -1.18 12.56 18.14
CA ARG A 256 -1.66 11.34 17.51
C ARG A 256 -2.97 10.88 18.12
#